data_7233be84c067af85632bf262513976ca
#
_entry.id   7233be84c067af85632bf262513976ca
#
_cell.length_a   1.000
_cell.length_b   1.000
_cell.length_c   1.000
_cell.angle_alpha   90.00
_cell.angle_beta   90.00
_cell.angle_gamma   90.00
#
_symmetry.space_group_name_H-M   'P 1'
#
loop_
_entity.id
_entity.type
_entity.pdbx_description
1 polymer ?
#
loop_
_entity_poly.entity_id
_entity_poly.type
_entity_poly.pdbx_seq_one_letter_code
_entity_poly.pdbx_strand_id
1 'polypeptide(L)'
;MDVALSSLPDKDTLFALGVDRPLYFSVHSAYAKLAPKGGALIHVAKYLGTSIEPKPREDQPELEEFLDLLQPGWREMLVKKRPLPNMVLSNAIVTAAGGGLGGRPDTKIAENLYIVGDWVGKEGLLSNASVASAKHAAQLILNE
;
A
#
# COMPACT_ATOMS: atom_id res chain seq x y z
N MET A 1 0.52 -1.04 9.95
CA MET A 1 1.59 -0.75 10.95
C MET A 1 2.92 -0.65 10.23
N ASP A 2 3.66 0.43 10.47
CA ASP A 2 5.03 0.59 9.96
C ASP A 2 6.02 0.23 11.06
N VAL A 3 7.10 -0.45 10.72
CA VAL A 3 8.15 -0.86 11.64
C VAL A 3 9.51 -0.53 11.06
N ALA A 4 10.25 0.33 11.75
CA ALA A 4 11.64 0.66 11.43
C ALA A 4 12.58 -0.15 12.33
N LEU A 5 13.53 -0.86 11.72
CA LEU A 5 14.51 -1.69 12.39
C LEU A 5 15.93 -1.18 12.12
N SER A 6 16.83 -1.36 13.08
CA SER A 6 18.26 -1.08 12.92
C SER A 6 18.95 -2.07 11.95
N SER A 7 18.42 -3.28 11.86
CA SER A 7 18.79 -4.28 10.85
C SER A 7 17.63 -5.26 10.63
N LEU A 8 17.62 -5.92 9.48
CA LEU A 8 16.62 -6.94 9.17
C LEU A 8 17.08 -8.30 9.73
N PRO A 9 16.30 -8.94 10.62
CA PRO A 9 16.65 -10.26 11.19
C PRO A 9 16.77 -11.34 10.13
N ASP A 10 15.74 -11.49 9.31
CA ASP A 10 15.74 -12.42 8.17
C ASP A 10 15.78 -11.63 6.85
N LYS A 11 16.88 -11.79 6.10
CA LYS A 11 17.11 -11.08 4.84
C LYS A 11 16.46 -11.76 3.63
N ASP A 12 16.01 -12.99 3.79
CA ASP A 12 15.43 -13.79 2.71
C ASP A 12 13.90 -13.62 2.66
N THR A 13 13.27 -13.35 3.81
CA THR A 13 11.83 -13.12 3.91
C THR A 13 11.51 -11.64 3.73
N LEU A 14 11.28 -11.22 2.48
CA LEU A 14 11.03 -9.81 2.12
C LEU A 14 9.57 -9.48 1.83
N PHE A 15 8.74 -10.48 1.57
CA PHE A 15 7.33 -10.32 1.22
C PHE A 15 6.52 -11.55 1.65
N ALA A 16 5.32 -11.33 2.16
CA ALA A 16 4.36 -12.39 2.45
C ALA A 16 2.91 -11.91 2.36
N LEU A 17 2.03 -12.80 1.93
CA LEU A 17 0.58 -12.64 2.00
C LEU A 17 -0.02 -13.79 2.79
N GLY A 18 -0.94 -13.48 3.70
CA GLY A 18 -1.72 -14.49 4.39
C GLY A 18 -2.74 -15.13 3.44
N VAL A 19 -2.80 -16.48 3.44
CA VAL A 19 -3.77 -17.24 2.63
C VAL A 19 -5.10 -17.37 3.40
N ASP A 20 -5.03 -17.71 4.69
CA ASP A 20 -6.20 -17.92 5.54
C ASP A 20 -6.66 -16.64 6.24
N ARG A 21 -5.79 -15.68 6.38
CA ARG A 21 -6.04 -14.38 7.00
C ARG A 21 -5.61 -13.26 6.05
N PRO A 22 -6.33 -12.14 5.98
CA PRO A 22 -6.02 -11.03 5.05
C PRO A 22 -4.82 -10.20 5.53
N LEU A 23 -3.69 -10.85 5.74
CA LEU A 23 -2.47 -10.26 6.25
C LEU A 23 -1.47 -9.99 5.11
N TYR A 24 -0.76 -8.90 5.23
CA TYR A 24 0.27 -8.45 4.30
C TYR A 24 1.54 -8.09 5.05
N PHE A 25 2.67 -8.47 4.49
CA PHE A 25 3.99 -8.07 4.96
C PHE A 25 4.87 -7.71 3.76
N SER A 26 5.64 -6.63 3.89
CA SER A 26 6.66 -6.27 2.90
C SER A 26 7.78 -5.45 3.53
N VAL A 27 9.02 -5.77 3.17
CA VAL A 27 10.22 -4.98 3.49
C VAL A 27 10.41 -3.94 2.39
N HIS A 28 9.77 -2.79 2.51
CA HIS A 28 9.80 -1.73 1.49
C HIS A 28 11.20 -1.19 1.23
N SER A 29 12.06 -1.14 2.25
CA SER A 29 13.46 -0.72 2.12
C SER A 29 14.34 -1.67 1.31
N ALA A 30 13.88 -2.89 1.00
CA ALA A 30 14.57 -3.80 0.10
C ALA A 30 14.53 -3.33 -1.37
N TYR A 31 13.50 -2.54 -1.72
CA TYR A 31 13.23 -2.09 -3.09
C TYR A 31 13.42 -0.59 -3.30
N ALA A 32 13.49 0.19 -2.23
CA ALA A 32 13.66 1.63 -2.28
C ALA A 32 14.54 2.12 -1.12
N LYS A 33 15.19 3.28 -1.28
CA LYS A 33 16.04 3.87 -0.23
C LYS A 33 15.20 4.54 0.86
N LEU A 34 14.50 3.74 1.66
CA LEU A 34 13.57 4.19 2.71
C LEU A 34 14.11 4.03 4.13
N ALA A 35 15.31 3.48 4.28
CA ALA A 35 15.99 3.32 5.56
C ALA A 35 17.47 3.69 5.43
N PRO A 36 18.16 4.05 6.53
CA PRO A 36 19.60 4.18 6.57
C PRO A 36 20.28 2.87 6.16
N LYS A 37 21.56 2.96 5.78
CA LYS A 37 22.35 1.79 5.41
C LYS A 37 22.36 0.76 6.56
N GLY A 38 21.94 -0.46 6.24
CA GLY A 38 21.82 -1.57 7.19
C GLY A 38 20.46 -1.65 7.89
N GLY A 39 19.69 -0.56 7.96
CA GLY A 39 18.36 -0.53 8.54
C GLY A 39 17.28 -1.08 7.60
N ALA A 40 16.10 -1.31 8.15
CA ALA A 40 14.94 -1.77 7.39
C ALA A 40 13.67 -0.99 7.73
N LEU A 41 12.81 -0.80 6.73
CA LEU A 41 11.44 -0.32 6.88
C LEU A 41 10.49 -1.41 6.40
N ILE A 42 9.65 -1.86 7.30
CA ILE A 42 8.68 -2.92 7.09
C ILE A 42 7.27 -2.34 7.17
N HIS A 43 6.40 -2.75 6.27
CA HIS A 43 4.96 -2.54 6.36
C HIS A 43 4.25 -3.87 6.63
N VAL A 44 3.47 -3.89 7.70
CA VAL A 44 2.59 -5.01 8.06
C VAL A 44 1.18 -4.48 8.08
N ALA A 45 0.27 -5.13 7.38
CA ALA A 45 -1.11 -4.70 7.26
C ALA A 45 -2.09 -5.86 7.35
N LYS A 46 -3.31 -5.54 7.78
CA LYS A 46 -4.48 -6.39 7.67
C LYS A 46 -5.47 -5.69 6.75
N TYR A 47 -5.88 -6.36 5.69
CA TYR A 47 -6.90 -5.83 4.80
C TYR A 47 -8.28 -6.00 5.45
N LEU A 48 -8.91 -4.88 5.75
CA LEU A 48 -10.26 -4.84 6.24
C LEU A 48 -11.19 -4.70 5.02
N GLY A 49 -11.95 -5.73 4.73
CA GLY A 49 -13.02 -5.66 3.73
C GLY A 49 -14.12 -4.71 4.19
N THR A 50 -15.06 -4.39 3.28
CA THR A 50 -16.20 -3.52 3.58
C THR A 50 -17.12 -4.04 4.69
N SER A 51 -16.99 -5.33 5.05
CA SER A 51 -17.81 -6.01 6.06
C SER A 51 -17.08 -6.23 7.39
N ILE A 52 -15.82 -5.84 7.52
CA ILE A 52 -15.01 -6.07 8.72
C ILE A 52 -14.82 -4.74 9.43
N GLU A 53 -15.39 -4.61 10.61
CA GLU A 53 -15.10 -3.48 11.47
C GLU A 53 -13.66 -3.56 12.02
N PRO A 54 -12.92 -2.46 12.00
CA PRO A 54 -11.60 -2.40 12.58
C PRO A 54 -11.62 -2.64 14.08
N LYS A 55 -10.75 -3.49 14.57
CA LYS A 55 -10.58 -3.79 15.99
C LYS A 55 -9.13 -3.50 16.42
N PRO A 56 -8.71 -2.25 16.58
CA PRO A 56 -7.30 -1.89 16.78
C PRO A 56 -6.63 -2.61 17.96
N ARG A 57 -7.39 -2.97 19.01
CA ARG A 57 -6.88 -3.71 20.17
C ARG A 57 -6.57 -5.19 19.86
N GLU A 58 -7.24 -5.78 18.89
CA GLU A 58 -7.03 -7.16 18.44
C GLU A 58 -6.10 -7.20 17.23
N ASP A 59 -6.26 -6.26 16.31
CA ASP A 59 -5.53 -6.20 15.04
C ASP A 59 -4.03 -5.94 15.23
N GLN A 60 -3.64 -5.09 16.18
CA GLN A 60 -2.23 -4.80 16.40
C GLN A 60 -1.45 -6.02 16.93
N PRO A 61 -1.91 -6.75 17.95
CA PRO A 61 -1.27 -8.01 18.37
C PRO A 61 -1.17 -9.03 17.23
N GLU A 62 -2.20 -9.19 16.41
CA GLU A 62 -2.19 -10.10 15.26
C GLU A 62 -1.12 -9.73 14.23
N LEU A 63 -0.93 -8.44 13.95
CA LEU A 63 0.14 -7.96 13.07
C LEU A 63 1.52 -8.20 13.67
N GLU A 64 1.67 -8.09 14.98
CA GLU A 64 2.94 -8.36 15.68
C GLU A 64 3.27 -9.85 15.70
N GLU A 65 2.29 -10.74 15.91
CA GLU A 65 2.47 -12.19 15.78
C GLU A 65 2.89 -12.59 14.37
N PHE A 66 2.27 -11.98 13.36
CA PHE A 66 2.65 -12.22 11.97
C PHE A 66 4.07 -11.76 11.69
N LEU A 67 4.49 -10.65 12.27
CA LEU A 67 5.87 -10.17 12.18
C LEU A 67 6.86 -11.06 12.96
N ASP A 68 6.45 -11.61 14.11
CA ASP A 68 7.25 -12.58 14.88
C ASP A 68 7.58 -13.85 14.06
N LEU A 69 6.59 -14.31 13.26
CA LEU A 69 6.75 -15.45 12.38
C LEU A 69 7.73 -15.17 11.24
N LEU A 70 7.65 -13.99 10.63
CA LEU A 70 8.40 -13.65 9.40
C LEU A 70 9.77 -13.05 9.67
N GLN A 71 9.93 -12.40 10.82
CA GLN A 71 11.16 -11.71 11.23
C GLN A 71 11.49 -12.01 12.69
N PRO A 72 11.85 -13.26 13.04
CA PRO A 72 12.15 -13.62 14.42
C PRO A 72 13.21 -12.71 15.03
N GLY A 73 12.95 -12.21 16.25
CA GLY A 73 13.87 -11.30 16.95
C GLY A 73 13.77 -9.83 16.53
N TRP A 74 12.81 -9.45 15.69
CA TRP A 74 12.65 -8.07 15.22
C TRP A 74 12.54 -7.03 16.34
N ARG A 75 12.02 -7.44 17.53
CA ARG A 75 11.87 -6.52 18.67
C ARG A 75 13.20 -6.04 19.23
N GLU A 76 14.26 -6.84 19.13
CA GLU A 76 15.60 -6.45 19.55
C GLU A 76 16.24 -5.43 18.61
N MET A 77 15.80 -5.41 17.35
CA MET A 77 16.25 -4.47 16.31
C MET A 77 15.33 -3.26 16.17
N LEU A 78 14.28 -3.16 17.00
CA LEU A 78 13.25 -2.13 16.88
C LEU A 78 13.80 -0.73 17.15
N VAL A 79 13.68 0.14 16.16
CA VAL A 79 13.97 1.58 16.27
C VAL A 79 12.68 2.35 16.52
N LYS A 80 11.64 2.07 15.72
CA LYS A 80 10.34 2.74 15.84
C LYS A 80 9.22 1.87 15.28
N LYS A 81 8.10 1.89 15.97
CA LYS A 81 6.84 1.28 15.51
C LYS A 81 5.77 2.36 15.44
N ARG A 82 5.02 2.40 14.33
CA ARG A 82 3.92 3.33 14.12
C ARG A 82 2.64 2.56 13.75
N PRO A 83 1.68 2.41 14.66
CA PRO A 83 0.38 1.89 14.31
C PRO A 83 -0.36 2.89 13.41
N LEU A 84 -1.07 2.39 12.41
CA LEU A 84 -1.88 3.16 11.47
C LEU A 84 -3.28 2.51 11.42
N PRO A 85 -4.10 2.71 12.46
CA PRO A 85 -5.43 2.14 12.47
C PRO A 85 -6.31 2.82 11.41
N ASN A 86 -7.14 2.03 10.75
CA ASN A 86 -8.19 2.50 9.84
C ASN A 86 -7.70 3.39 8.69
N MET A 87 -6.49 3.13 8.17
CA MET A 87 -5.97 3.88 7.04
C MET A 87 -6.68 3.46 5.75
N VAL A 88 -7.32 4.39 5.07
CA VAL A 88 -7.85 4.16 3.72
C VAL A 88 -6.69 4.25 2.74
N LEU A 89 -6.35 3.11 2.10
CA LEU A 89 -5.27 3.02 1.11
C LEU A 89 -5.79 3.29 -0.32
N SER A 90 -6.96 2.77 -0.65
CA SER A 90 -7.64 3.01 -1.91
C SER A 90 -9.14 3.02 -1.67
N ASN A 91 -9.83 3.99 -2.27
CA ASN A 91 -11.28 4.15 -2.11
C ASN A 91 -12.05 3.69 -3.36
N ALA A 92 -11.37 3.41 -4.46
CA ALA A 92 -11.97 2.97 -5.71
C ALA A 92 -11.38 1.64 -6.16
N ILE A 93 -12.13 0.57 -5.89
CA ILE A 93 -11.73 -0.79 -6.29
C ILE A 93 -12.24 -1.06 -7.71
N VAL A 94 -11.35 -1.56 -8.55
CA VAL A 94 -11.71 -2.04 -9.89
C VAL A 94 -12.52 -3.31 -9.78
N THR A 95 -13.76 -3.29 -10.27
CA THR A 95 -14.68 -4.44 -10.23
C THR A 95 -15.18 -4.77 -11.63
N ALA A 96 -15.55 -6.03 -11.86
CA ALA A 96 -16.17 -6.44 -13.10
C ALA A 96 -17.52 -5.71 -13.36
N ALA A 97 -18.31 -5.49 -12.32
CA ALA A 97 -19.56 -4.74 -12.38
C ALA A 97 -19.36 -3.27 -12.77
N GLY A 98 -18.22 -2.69 -12.40
CA GLY A 98 -17.80 -1.34 -12.80
C GLY A 98 -17.15 -1.25 -14.19
N GLY A 99 -17.14 -2.34 -14.95
CA GLY A 99 -16.50 -2.36 -16.29
C GLY A 99 -14.98 -2.54 -16.28
N GLY A 100 -14.42 -2.97 -15.15
CA GLY A 100 -12.97 -3.18 -15.01
C GLY A 100 -12.17 -1.87 -15.13
N LEU A 101 -10.98 -1.93 -15.71
CA LEU A 101 -10.16 -0.75 -15.97
C LEU A 101 -10.81 0.20 -16.98
N GLY A 102 -11.56 -0.35 -17.93
CA GLY A 102 -12.28 0.44 -18.93
C GLY A 102 -13.42 1.29 -18.39
N GLY A 103 -13.97 0.91 -17.22
CA GLY A 103 -15.05 1.66 -16.57
C GLY A 103 -14.59 2.88 -15.75
N ARG A 104 -13.28 3.11 -15.61
CA ARG A 104 -12.76 4.30 -14.94
C ARG A 104 -13.02 5.56 -15.76
N PRO A 105 -13.26 6.71 -15.10
CA PRO A 105 -13.43 7.97 -15.80
C PRO A 105 -12.16 8.36 -16.56
N ASP A 106 -12.33 9.10 -17.65
CA ASP A 106 -11.22 9.71 -18.37
C ASP A 106 -10.61 10.87 -17.56
N THR A 107 -9.37 11.21 -17.87
CA THR A 107 -8.64 12.31 -17.22
C THR A 107 -9.30 13.67 -17.48
N LYS A 108 -9.73 13.97 -18.70
CA LYS A 108 -10.48 15.19 -19.03
C LYS A 108 -11.98 14.91 -18.91
N ILE A 109 -12.65 15.55 -17.98
CA ILE A 109 -14.08 15.35 -17.70
C ILE A 109 -14.96 16.51 -18.17
N ALA A 110 -14.37 17.67 -18.42
CA ALA A 110 -15.02 18.83 -19.03
C ALA A 110 -13.95 19.76 -19.62
N GLU A 111 -14.39 20.84 -20.27
CA GLU A 111 -13.48 21.87 -20.74
C GLU A 111 -12.73 22.49 -19.56
N ASN A 112 -11.39 22.55 -19.67
CA ASN A 112 -10.47 23.02 -18.61
C ASN A 112 -10.62 22.32 -17.26
N LEU A 113 -11.20 21.10 -17.21
CA LEU A 113 -11.37 20.34 -15.99
C LEU A 113 -10.77 18.94 -16.11
N TYR A 114 -9.76 18.70 -15.31
CA TYR A 114 -8.99 17.45 -15.30
C TYR A 114 -9.04 16.82 -13.94
N ILE A 115 -9.15 15.48 -13.90
CA ILE A 115 -9.04 14.68 -12.69
C ILE A 115 -7.88 13.70 -12.82
N VAL A 116 -7.22 13.44 -11.71
CA VAL A 116 -6.12 12.46 -11.64
C VAL A 116 -6.25 11.64 -10.35
N GLY A 117 -5.77 10.42 -10.38
CA GLY A 117 -5.83 9.55 -9.22
C GLY A 117 -5.74 8.07 -9.60
N ASP A 118 -5.71 7.21 -8.60
CA ASP A 118 -5.65 5.76 -8.79
C ASP A 118 -6.95 5.15 -9.35
N TRP A 119 -8.02 5.93 -9.42
CA TRP A 119 -9.31 5.56 -10.00
C TRP A 119 -9.55 6.18 -11.40
N VAL A 120 -8.57 6.86 -11.98
CA VAL A 120 -8.70 7.61 -13.24
C VAL A 120 -7.87 6.93 -14.33
N GLY A 121 -8.41 6.92 -15.55
CA GLY A 121 -7.75 6.38 -16.73
C GLY A 121 -7.70 4.84 -16.75
N LYS A 122 -7.25 4.31 -17.86
CA LYS A 122 -7.31 2.86 -18.15
C LYS A 122 -5.98 2.16 -17.93
N GLU A 123 -4.94 2.89 -17.50
CA GLU A 123 -3.58 2.38 -17.33
C GLU A 123 -3.24 2.18 -15.86
N GLY A 124 -2.69 1.01 -15.54
CA GLY A 124 -2.12 0.71 -14.23
C GLY A 124 -3.13 0.53 -13.10
N LEU A 125 -2.60 0.32 -11.91
CA LEU A 125 -3.33 0.20 -10.64
C LEU A 125 -2.61 1.00 -9.56
N LEU A 126 -3.32 1.47 -8.55
CA LEU A 126 -2.76 2.19 -7.40
C LEU A 126 -1.84 3.36 -7.85
N SER A 127 -0.63 3.43 -7.32
CA SER A 127 0.34 4.49 -7.65
C SER A 127 0.66 4.60 -9.13
N ASN A 128 0.68 3.48 -9.86
CA ASN A 128 0.91 3.50 -11.32
C ASN A 128 -0.23 4.21 -12.04
N ALA A 129 -1.49 3.96 -11.66
CA ALA A 129 -2.64 4.66 -12.22
C ALA A 129 -2.62 6.16 -11.88
N SER A 130 -2.26 6.51 -10.65
CA SER A 130 -2.12 7.91 -10.23
C SER A 130 -1.10 8.65 -11.07
N VAL A 131 0.07 8.06 -11.29
CA VAL A 131 1.14 8.66 -12.10
C VAL A 131 0.77 8.71 -13.59
N ALA A 132 0.16 7.65 -14.13
CA ALA A 132 -0.27 7.60 -15.52
C ALA A 132 -1.34 8.67 -15.81
N SER A 133 -2.36 8.80 -14.95
CA SER A 133 -3.39 9.81 -15.10
C SER A 133 -2.84 11.23 -14.96
N ALA A 134 -1.91 11.46 -14.03
CA ALA A 134 -1.26 12.77 -13.88
C ALA A 134 -0.43 13.15 -15.12
N LYS A 135 0.34 12.19 -15.66
CA LYS A 135 1.10 12.39 -16.91
C LYS A 135 0.17 12.72 -18.08
N HIS A 136 -0.96 11.99 -18.20
CA HIS A 136 -1.94 12.24 -19.25
C HIS A 136 -2.58 13.62 -19.10
N ALA A 137 -2.98 14.04 -17.89
CA ALA A 137 -3.49 15.39 -17.65
C ALA A 137 -2.49 16.48 -18.08
N ALA A 138 -1.22 16.33 -17.68
CA ALA A 138 -0.18 17.29 -18.06
C ALA A 138 0.00 17.36 -19.58
N GLN A 139 -0.04 16.23 -20.28
CA GLN A 139 0.05 16.21 -21.75
C GLN A 139 -1.15 16.91 -22.42
N LEU A 140 -2.36 16.71 -21.91
CA LEU A 140 -3.54 17.39 -22.44
C LEU A 140 -3.44 18.91 -22.25
N ILE A 141 -3.05 19.38 -21.08
CA ILE A 141 -2.92 20.81 -20.76
C ILE A 141 -1.82 21.49 -21.61
N LEU A 142 -0.72 20.80 -21.87
CA LEU A 142 0.38 21.35 -22.66
C LEU A 142 0.11 21.39 -24.17
N ASN A 143 -0.91 20.66 -24.64
CA ASN A 143 -1.28 20.59 -26.05
C ASN A 143 -2.56 21.41 -26.39
N GLU A 144 -3.15 22.09 -25.41
CA GLU A 144 -4.20 23.10 -25.58
C GLU A 144 -3.58 24.49 -25.84
#